data_1c7583daf9eb5b05306493649de0d19f
#
_entry.id   1c7583daf9eb5b05306493649de0d19f
#
_cell.length_a   1.000
_cell.length_b   1.000
_cell.length_c   1.000
_cell.angle_alpha   90.00
_cell.angle_beta   90.00
_cell.angle_gamma   90.00
#
_symmetry.space_group_name_H-M   'P 1'
#
loop_
_entity.id
_entity.type
_entity.pdbx_description
1 polymer ?
#
loop_
_entity_poly.entity_id
_entity_poly.type
_entity_poly.pdbx_seq_one_letter_code
_entity_poly.pdbx_strand_id
1 'polypeptide(L)'
;MVHIDQNLCIGCGLCYKDCFGNNLVMEDGRPKVLGSCFECGHCVAVCPKGACSIDDMPMEDIIPYALPVKAEDLLTQIKSRRSIRHYKERPVEREKLELLIEAGRFTPTGSNAQDVSYVVVQDKLEEVKPFIWKGLDTVADTFISQGNAGAYAYRWKKMYQDYLADPSNKRDSLFFEAPCILMLCGTETSCGLAASNIELMAYSLGLGCLYSGFIRRAVNASPEAREVLGLTEKDVVIVLLVGYPAISYERSAPRKTPQINWR
;
A
#
# COMPACT_ATOMS: atom_id res chain seq x y z
N MET A 1 -0.29 -9.99 23.13
CA MET A 1 -0.49 -11.41 23.57
C MET A 1 -1.96 -11.79 23.39
N VAL A 2 -2.26 -13.08 23.09
CA VAL A 2 -3.65 -13.55 22.98
C VAL A 2 -4.24 -13.80 24.37
N HIS A 3 -5.48 -13.35 24.58
CA HIS A 3 -6.28 -13.61 25.76
C HIS A 3 -7.54 -14.36 25.39
N ILE A 4 -8.03 -15.19 26.31
CA ILE A 4 -9.28 -15.94 26.17
C ILE A 4 -10.12 -15.71 27.42
N ASP A 5 -11.23 -15.01 27.27
CA ASP A 5 -12.21 -14.80 28.33
C ASP A 5 -12.92 -16.11 28.61
N GLN A 6 -12.62 -16.73 29.79
CA GLN A 6 -13.17 -18.01 30.21
C GLN A 6 -14.67 -17.94 30.51
N ASN A 7 -15.23 -16.76 30.79
CA ASN A 7 -16.66 -16.58 31.02
C ASN A 7 -17.46 -16.61 29.71
N LEU A 8 -16.88 -16.11 28.61
CA LEU A 8 -17.47 -16.14 27.28
C LEU A 8 -17.19 -17.43 26.52
N CYS A 9 -16.09 -18.11 26.86
CA CYS A 9 -15.64 -19.33 26.19
C CYS A 9 -16.60 -20.51 26.46
N ILE A 10 -17.10 -21.11 25.37
CA ILE A 10 -17.97 -22.29 25.41
C ILE A 10 -17.21 -23.64 25.20
N GLY A 11 -15.89 -23.61 25.11
CA GLY A 11 -15.07 -24.81 24.91
C GLY A 11 -15.19 -25.49 23.54
N CYS A 12 -15.66 -24.81 22.51
CA CYS A 12 -15.91 -25.41 21.18
C CYS A 12 -14.64 -25.85 20.44
N GLY A 13 -13.46 -25.41 20.85
CA GLY A 13 -12.15 -25.77 20.30
C GLY A 13 -11.84 -25.24 18.88
N LEU A 14 -12.66 -24.37 18.30
CA LEU A 14 -12.43 -23.84 16.95
C LEU A 14 -11.10 -23.05 16.87
N CYS A 15 -10.82 -22.19 17.85
CA CYS A 15 -9.56 -21.45 17.92
C CYS A 15 -8.32 -22.35 18.02
N TYR A 16 -8.43 -23.45 18.77
CA TYR A 16 -7.38 -24.46 18.87
C TYR A 16 -7.15 -25.16 17.52
N LYS A 17 -8.21 -25.56 16.82
CA LYS A 17 -8.12 -26.25 15.53
C LYS A 17 -7.55 -25.36 14.42
N ASP A 18 -7.84 -24.06 14.46
CA ASP A 18 -7.41 -23.09 13.45
C ASP A 18 -6.04 -22.46 13.75
N CYS A 19 -5.44 -22.75 14.89
CA CYS A 19 -4.14 -22.22 15.28
C CYS A 19 -2.99 -22.96 14.58
N PHE A 20 -2.51 -22.42 13.44
CA PHE A 20 -1.41 -23.05 12.72
C PHE A 20 -0.07 -22.99 13.47
N GLY A 21 0.12 -22.05 14.39
CA GLY A 21 1.31 -21.92 15.24
C GLY A 21 1.33 -22.88 16.42
N ASN A 22 0.30 -23.73 16.60
CA ASN A 22 0.13 -24.66 17.73
C ASN A 22 0.31 -23.99 19.09
N ASN A 23 -0.05 -22.72 19.21
CA ASN A 23 0.11 -21.92 20.43
C ASN A 23 -1.07 -22.06 21.40
N LEU A 24 -2.03 -22.89 21.08
CA LEU A 24 -3.19 -23.23 21.94
C LEU A 24 -3.21 -24.71 22.25
N VAL A 25 -3.62 -25.02 23.44
CA VAL A 25 -3.86 -26.41 23.89
C VAL A 25 -5.24 -26.47 24.53
N MET A 26 -5.89 -27.64 24.49
CA MET A 26 -7.14 -27.87 25.21
C MET A 26 -6.84 -28.49 26.59
N GLU A 27 -7.18 -27.77 27.67
CA GLU A 27 -7.12 -28.24 29.06
C GLU A 27 -8.51 -28.17 29.68
N ASP A 28 -8.98 -29.21 30.28
CA ASP A 28 -10.30 -29.32 30.92
C ASP A 28 -11.46 -28.83 30.01
N GLY A 29 -11.38 -29.16 28.72
CA GLY A 29 -12.38 -28.78 27.72
C GLY A 29 -12.34 -27.33 27.27
N ARG A 30 -11.31 -26.56 27.63
CA ARG A 30 -11.15 -25.15 27.28
C ARG A 30 -9.78 -24.86 26.67
N PRO A 31 -9.67 -23.90 25.72
CA PRO A 31 -8.38 -23.54 25.14
C PRO A 31 -7.56 -22.72 26.14
N LYS A 32 -6.25 -22.99 26.17
CA LYS A 32 -5.24 -22.26 26.92
C LYS A 32 -4.09 -21.84 25.98
N VAL A 33 -3.58 -20.65 26.19
CA VAL A 33 -2.44 -20.11 25.43
C VAL A 33 -1.13 -20.63 26.03
N LEU A 34 -0.21 -21.12 25.16
CA LEU A 34 1.04 -21.76 25.61
C LEU A 34 2.24 -20.79 25.68
N GLY A 35 2.30 -19.76 24.87
CA GLY A 35 3.48 -18.88 24.84
C GLY A 35 3.54 -17.94 23.64
N SER A 36 4.64 -17.95 22.89
CA SER A 36 4.84 -17.04 21.74
C SER A 36 3.82 -17.24 20.64
N CYS A 37 3.25 -16.15 20.14
CA CYS A 37 2.17 -16.13 19.16
C CYS A 37 2.52 -15.22 17.98
N PHE A 38 2.07 -15.57 16.78
CA PHE A 38 2.17 -14.68 15.61
C PHE A 38 1.12 -13.56 15.63
N GLU A 39 0.25 -13.55 16.61
CA GLU A 39 -0.83 -12.55 16.76
C GLU A 39 -1.67 -12.37 15.49
N CYS A 40 -1.86 -13.46 14.74
CA CYS A 40 -2.49 -13.46 13.42
C CYS A 40 -4.00 -13.23 13.42
N GLY A 41 -4.65 -13.21 14.59
CA GLY A 41 -6.09 -12.96 14.73
C GLY A 41 -7.02 -14.13 14.38
N HIS A 42 -6.53 -15.26 13.90
CA HIS A 42 -7.38 -16.42 13.53
C HIS A 42 -8.29 -16.87 14.66
N CYS A 43 -7.76 -16.99 15.88
CA CYS A 43 -8.54 -17.37 17.06
C CYS A 43 -9.63 -16.35 17.39
N VAL A 44 -9.39 -15.07 17.11
CA VAL A 44 -10.37 -13.99 17.27
C VAL A 44 -11.47 -14.13 16.22
N ALA A 45 -11.08 -14.24 14.95
CA ALA A 45 -12.00 -14.29 13.81
C ALA A 45 -12.91 -15.53 13.82
N VAL A 46 -12.42 -16.69 14.28
CA VAL A 46 -13.17 -17.95 14.29
C VAL A 46 -14.07 -18.11 15.51
N CYS A 47 -13.88 -17.27 16.54
CA CYS A 47 -14.60 -17.44 17.81
C CYS A 47 -16.07 -16.98 17.73
N PRO A 48 -17.07 -17.89 17.83
CA PRO A 48 -18.48 -17.50 17.69
C PRO A 48 -19.02 -16.70 18.89
N LYS A 49 -18.25 -16.61 19.97
CA LYS A 49 -18.62 -15.89 21.19
C LYS A 49 -17.76 -14.64 21.43
N GLY A 50 -16.81 -14.34 20.53
CA GLY A 50 -15.90 -13.21 20.74
C GLY A 50 -15.05 -13.33 22.00
N ALA A 51 -14.76 -14.56 22.45
CA ALA A 51 -14.00 -14.81 23.68
C ALA A 51 -12.49 -14.55 23.54
N CYS A 52 -11.98 -14.40 22.33
CA CYS A 52 -10.55 -14.19 22.07
C CYS A 52 -10.26 -12.73 21.77
N SER A 53 -9.17 -12.20 22.33
CA SER A 53 -8.63 -10.86 22.03
C SER A 53 -7.11 -10.90 21.93
N ILE A 54 -6.52 -9.85 21.39
CA ILE A 54 -5.07 -9.69 21.27
C ILE A 54 -4.71 -8.30 21.79
N ASP A 55 -3.68 -8.21 22.64
CA ASP A 55 -3.18 -6.93 23.14
C ASP A 55 -2.76 -6.04 21.96
N ASP A 56 -2.90 -4.74 22.14
CA ASP A 56 -2.52 -3.71 21.18
C ASP A 56 -3.17 -3.82 19.78
N MET A 57 -4.20 -4.66 19.64
CA MET A 57 -5.04 -4.73 18.43
C MET A 57 -6.44 -4.17 18.72
N PRO A 58 -6.92 -3.21 17.91
CA PRO A 58 -8.23 -2.60 18.12
C PRO A 58 -9.34 -3.63 17.87
N MET A 59 -10.03 -4.03 18.92
CA MET A 59 -11.12 -5.00 18.83
C MET A 59 -12.38 -4.40 18.18
N GLU A 60 -12.52 -3.09 18.18
CA GLU A 60 -13.56 -2.33 17.49
C GLU A 60 -13.47 -2.42 15.95
N ASP A 61 -12.32 -2.75 15.40
CA ASP A 61 -12.13 -2.98 13.95
C ASP A 61 -12.73 -4.31 13.47
N ILE A 62 -13.15 -5.18 14.39
CA ILE A 62 -13.70 -6.48 14.04
C ILE A 62 -15.12 -6.32 13.54
N ILE A 63 -15.32 -6.63 12.27
CA ILE A 63 -16.64 -6.65 11.63
C ILE A 63 -17.20 -8.07 11.51
N PRO A 64 -18.51 -8.24 11.48
CA PRO A 64 -19.12 -9.52 11.14
C PRO A 64 -18.65 -10.01 9.77
N TYR A 65 -18.49 -11.33 9.63
CA TYR A 65 -18.13 -11.92 8.34
C TYR A 65 -19.16 -11.53 7.27
N ALA A 66 -18.67 -10.91 6.19
CA ALA A 66 -19.49 -10.47 5.07
C ALA A 66 -19.51 -11.51 3.94
N LEU A 67 -20.61 -11.57 3.21
CA LEU A 67 -20.66 -12.35 1.98
C LEU A 67 -19.71 -11.76 0.94
N PRO A 68 -19.04 -12.60 0.12
CA PRO A 68 -18.15 -12.10 -0.91
C PRO A 68 -18.92 -11.29 -1.96
N VAL A 69 -18.26 -10.26 -2.51
CA VAL A 69 -18.78 -9.56 -3.70
C VAL A 69 -18.88 -10.52 -4.89
N LYS A 70 -19.74 -10.23 -5.85
CA LYS A 70 -19.86 -11.06 -7.06
C LYS A 70 -18.54 -11.07 -7.82
N ALA A 71 -18.12 -12.26 -8.26
CA ALA A 71 -16.84 -12.45 -8.95
C ALA A 71 -16.72 -11.60 -10.22
N GLU A 72 -17.82 -11.47 -10.97
CA GLU A 72 -17.87 -10.67 -12.20
C GLU A 72 -17.67 -9.18 -11.93
N ASP A 73 -18.25 -8.67 -10.83
CA ASP A 73 -18.13 -7.27 -10.44
C ASP A 73 -16.68 -6.96 -10.02
N LEU A 74 -16.09 -7.82 -9.18
CA LEU A 74 -14.70 -7.70 -8.78
C LEU A 74 -13.74 -7.78 -9.97
N LEU A 75 -13.95 -8.74 -10.87
CA LEU A 75 -13.12 -8.90 -12.07
C LEU A 75 -13.24 -7.70 -13.01
N THR A 76 -14.44 -7.14 -13.16
CA THR A 76 -14.70 -5.92 -13.94
C THR A 76 -13.94 -4.75 -13.34
N GLN A 77 -13.99 -4.55 -12.03
CA GLN A 77 -13.23 -3.51 -11.33
C GLN A 77 -11.71 -3.69 -11.55
N ILE A 78 -11.19 -4.91 -11.42
CA ILE A 78 -9.78 -5.21 -11.65
C ILE A 78 -9.36 -4.86 -13.09
N LYS A 79 -10.18 -5.17 -14.08
CA LYS A 79 -9.90 -4.89 -15.50
C LYS A 79 -9.99 -3.40 -15.85
N SER A 80 -10.83 -2.65 -15.16
CA SER A 80 -11.13 -1.25 -15.47
C SER A 80 -10.09 -0.28 -14.93
N ARG A 81 -9.32 -0.68 -13.89
CA ARG A 81 -8.24 0.16 -13.32
C ARG A 81 -7.20 0.56 -14.37
N ARG A 82 -6.76 1.81 -14.32
CA ARG A 82 -5.74 2.36 -15.20
C ARG A 82 -4.75 3.21 -14.42
N SER A 83 -3.50 3.21 -14.87
CA SER A 83 -2.51 4.19 -14.42
C SER A 83 -2.91 5.59 -14.87
N ILE A 84 -3.26 6.45 -13.93
CA ILE A 84 -3.72 7.82 -14.19
C ILE A 84 -2.52 8.74 -14.31
N ARG A 85 -2.50 9.59 -15.35
CA ARG A 85 -1.46 10.59 -15.62
C ARG A 85 -2.05 11.97 -15.99
N HIS A 86 -3.31 12.17 -15.67
CA HIS A 86 -4.02 13.44 -15.80
C HIS A 86 -4.96 13.53 -14.62
N TYR A 87 -4.67 14.42 -13.71
CA TYR A 87 -5.44 14.62 -12.50
C TYR A 87 -6.18 15.95 -12.53
N LYS A 88 -7.26 16.06 -11.78
CA LYS A 88 -7.95 17.32 -11.51
C LYS A 88 -7.18 18.09 -10.45
N GLU A 89 -7.16 19.41 -10.56
CA GLU A 89 -6.64 20.31 -9.52
C GLU A 89 -7.61 20.32 -8.31
N ARG A 90 -7.63 19.22 -7.59
CA ARG A 90 -8.50 19.04 -6.43
C ARG A 90 -7.78 18.14 -5.43
N PRO A 91 -7.65 18.58 -4.16
CA PRO A 91 -7.11 17.74 -3.11
C PRO A 91 -8.01 16.50 -2.89
N VAL A 92 -7.43 15.44 -2.39
CA VAL A 92 -8.16 14.25 -1.95
C VAL A 92 -8.60 14.46 -0.51
N GLU A 93 -9.85 14.20 -0.21
CA GLU A 93 -10.41 14.31 1.13
C GLU A 93 -9.69 13.33 2.08
N ARG A 94 -9.44 13.79 3.31
CA ARG A 94 -8.69 13.01 4.31
C ARG A 94 -9.34 11.66 4.59
N GLU A 95 -10.65 11.62 4.69
CA GLU A 95 -11.44 10.42 4.94
C GLU A 95 -11.23 9.36 3.84
N LYS A 96 -11.06 9.81 2.59
CA LYS A 96 -10.74 8.89 1.48
C LYS A 96 -9.31 8.38 1.57
N LEU A 97 -8.35 9.23 1.94
CA LEU A 97 -6.97 8.80 2.15
C LEU A 97 -6.87 7.79 3.30
N GLU A 98 -7.61 7.98 4.37
CA GLU A 98 -7.72 7.05 5.49
C GLU A 98 -8.31 5.69 5.05
N LEU A 99 -9.34 5.67 4.20
CA LEU A 99 -9.87 4.45 3.61
C LEU A 99 -8.86 3.72 2.70
N LEU A 100 -8.01 4.47 1.98
CA LEU A 100 -6.92 3.87 1.20
C LEU A 100 -5.91 3.18 2.10
N ILE A 101 -5.50 3.83 3.19
CA ILE A 101 -4.58 3.27 4.17
C ILE A 101 -5.19 2.04 4.82
N GLU A 102 -6.47 2.12 5.19
CA GLU A 102 -7.20 1.00 5.79
C GLU A 102 -7.22 -0.23 4.85
N ALA A 103 -7.49 -0.05 3.57
CA ALA A 103 -7.42 -1.13 2.59
C ALA A 103 -6.00 -1.74 2.48
N GLY A 104 -4.96 -0.93 2.64
CA GLY A 104 -3.58 -1.39 2.69
C GLY A 104 -3.25 -2.14 3.99
N ARG A 105 -3.79 -1.68 5.13
CA ARG A 105 -3.57 -2.26 6.46
C ARG A 105 -4.04 -3.71 6.56
N PHE A 106 -5.16 -4.06 5.92
CA PHE A 106 -5.70 -5.43 5.88
C PHE A 106 -5.02 -6.34 4.85
N THR A 107 -3.81 -5.98 4.40
CA THR A 107 -3.00 -6.84 3.54
C THR A 107 -2.36 -7.98 4.35
N PRO A 108 -2.37 -9.22 3.86
CA PRO A 108 -1.62 -10.30 4.49
C PRO A 108 -0.11 -10.04 4.39
N THR A 109 0.61 -10.34 5.48
CA THR A 109 2.06 -10.20 5.55
C THR A 109 2.69 -11.51 6.04
N GLY A 110 3.97 -11.74 5.67
CA GLY A 110 4.70 -12.91 6.14
C GLY A 110 4.74 -12.95 7.67
N SER A 111 4.37 -14.09 8.27
CA SER A 111 4.28 -14.28 9.73
C SER A 111 3.44 -13.23 10.45
N ASN A 112 2.50 -12.62 9.77
CA ASN A 112 1.69 -11.49 10.26
C ASN A 112 2.53 -10.31 10.77
N ALA A 113 3.65 -10.02 10.13
CA ALA A 113 4.58 -8.97 10.56
C ALA A 113 3.97 -7.56 10.56
N GLN A 114 2.91 -7.33 9.78
CA GLN A 114 2.21 -6.04 9.65
C GLN A 114 3.20 -4.86 9.47
N ASP A 115 4.24 -5.08 8.65
CA ASP A 115 5.44 -4.26 8.53
C ASP A 115 5.29 -3.05 7.60
N VAL A 116 4.12 -2.86 6.99
CA VAL A 116 3.87 -1.75 6.06
C VAL A 116 3.57 -0.48 6.82
N SER A 117 4.36 0.56 6.60
CA SER A 117 4.11 1.92 7.06
C SER A 117 3.83 2.85 5.88
N TYR A 118 3.07 3.91 6.13
CA TYR A 118 2.53 4.80 5.11
C TYR A 118 2.97 6.25 5.35
N VAL A 119 3.37 6.94 4.29
CA VAL A 119 3.61 8.40 4.31
C VAL A 119 2.70 9.04 3.26
N VAL A 120 1.80 9.90 3.72
CA VAL A 120 0.88 10.66 2.85
C VAL A 120 1.41 12.07 2.70
N VAL A 121 1.63 12.50 1.47
CA VAL A 121 2.15 13.83 1.14
C VAL A 121 1.13 14.55 0.25
N GLN A 122 0.39 15.47 0.81
CA GLN A 122 -0.53 16.35 0.11
C GLN A 122 -0.21 17.80 0.43
N ASP A 123 -0.36 18.22 1.68
CA ASP A 123 -0.18 19.64 2.08
C ASP A 123 1.25 20.14 1.90
N LYS A 124 2.25 19.25 2.05
CA LYS A 124 3.67 19.56 1.88
C LYS A 124 4.23 19.16 0.52
N LEU A 125 3.37 18.84 -0.44
CA LEU A 125 3.83 18.32 -1.73
C LEU A 125 4.72 19.33 -2.47
N GLU A 126 4.34 20.61 -2.49
CA GLU A 126 5.12 21.66 -3.17
C GLU A 126 6.47 21.91 -2.45
N GLU A 127 6.53 21.74 -1.14
CA GLU A 127 7.77 21.86 -0.36
C GLU A 127 8.77 20.75 -0.70
N VAL A 128 8.31 19.53 -0.90
CA VAL A 128 9.18 18.36 -1.12
C VAL A 128 9.54 18.13 -2.58
N LYS A 129 8.75 18.61 -3.53
CA LYS A 129 8.97 18.45 -4.97
C LYS A 129 10.39 18.80 -5.44
N PRO A 130 10.98 19.96 -5.06
CA PRO A 130 12.32 20.32 -5.49
C PRO A 130 13.38 19.28 -5.10
N PHE A 131 13.28 18.72 -3.90
CA PHE A 131 14.22 17.71 -3.40
C PHE A 131 14.06 16.38 -4.13
N ILE A 132 12.82 16.01 -4.49
CA ILE A 132 12.54 14.81 -5.29
C ILE A 132 13.09 14.98 -6.70
N TRP A 133 12.92 16.16 -7.33
CA TRP A 133 13.49 16.45 -8.63
C TRP A 133 15.01 16.36 -8.63
N LYS A 134 15.67 16.98 -7.63
CA LYS A 134 17.12 16.88 -7.43
C LYS A 134 17.58 15.44 -7.23
N GLY A 135 16.82 14.66 -6.45
CA GLY A 135 17.08 13.24 -6.22
C GLY A 135 17.01 12.42 -7.51
N LEU A 136 16.07 12.74 -8.42
CA LEU A 136 15.99 12.06 -9.72
C LEU A 136 17.23 12.38 -10.59
N ASP A 137 17.72 13.61 -10.54
CA ASP A 137 18.94 14.04 -11.21
C ASP A 137 20.17 13.29 -10.67
N THR A 138 20.29 13.15 -9.35
CA THR A 138 21.35 12.37 -8.68
C THR A 138 21.33 10.90 -9.12
N VAL A 139 20.15 10.30 -9.22
CA VAL A 139 20.00 8.93 -9.75
C VAL A 139 20.50 8.85 -11.19
N ALA A 140 20.15 9.84 -12.03
CA ALA A 140 20.61 9.88 -13.41
C ALA A 140 22.15 9.93 -13.51
N ASP A 141 22.81 10.78 -12.70
CA ASP A 141 24.27 10.88 -12.66
C ASP A 141 24.92 9.56 -12.23
N THR A 142 24.33 8.88 -11.25
CA THR A 142 24.82 7.56 -10.81
C THR A 142 24.77 6.54 -11.95
N PHE A 143 23.67 6.47 -12.71
CA PHE A 143 23.55 5.54 -13.83
C PHE A 143 24.53 5.89 -14.97
N ILE A 144 24.72 7.16 -15.24
CA ILE A 144 25.67 7.64 -16.27
C ILE A 144 27.12 7.30 -15.89
N SER A 145 27.52 7.58 -14.65
CA SER A 145 28.90 7.33 -14.17
C SER A 145 29.24 5.84 -14.13
N GLN A 146 28.26 4.97 -13.91
CA GLN A 146 28.43 3.51 -13.90
C GLN A 146 28.43 2.87 -15.30
N GLY A 147 28.32 3.66 -16.36
CA GLY A 147 28.20 3.17 -17.74
C GLY A 147 26.87 2.48 -18.07
N ASN A 148 25.91 2.56 -17.14
CA ASN A 148 24.57 1.99 -17.26
C ASN A 148 23.54 3.03 -17.79
N ALA A 149 24.01 4.05 -18.47
CA ALA A 149 23.20 5.15 -19.00
C ALA A 149 22.30 4.69 -20.15
N GLY A 150 21.28 3.91 -19.84
CA GLY A 150 20.18 3.68 -20.77
C GLY A 150 19.44 5.00 -21.08
N ALA A 151 18.57 4.97 -22.10
CA ALA A 151 17.77 6.14 -22.51
C ALA A 151 17.03 6.86 -21.35
N TYR A 152 16.77 6.16 -20.26
CA TYR A 152 16.11 6.73 -19.09
C TYR A 152 16.95 7.75 -18.32
N ALA A 153 18.26 7.52 -18.12
CA ALA A 153 19.12 8.43 -17.35
C ALA A 153 19.20 9.82 -18.03
N TYR A 154 19.43 9.85 -19.34
CA TYR A 154 19.42 11.11 -20.10
C TYR A 154 18.05 11.79 -20.11
N ARG A 155 16.96 10.99 -20.18
CA ARG A 155 15.61 11.53 -20.08
C ARG A 155 15.37 12.19 -18.71
N TRP A 156 15.83 11.57 -17.60
CA TRP A 156 15.69 12.16 -16.26
C TRP A 156 16.46 13.46 -16.13
N LYS A 157 17.70 13.53 -16.66
CA LYS A 157 18.46 14.78 -16.73
C LYS A 157 17.69 15.87 -17.47
N LYS A 158 17.14 15.53 -18.63
CA LYS A 158 16.33 16.48 -19.39
C LYS A 158 15.08 16.92 -18.61
N MET A 159 14.35 16.01 -18.01
CA MET A 159 13.17 16.32 -17.20
C MET A 159 13.51 17.29 -16.05
N TYR A 160 14.65 17.09 -15.40
CA TYR A 160 15.11 18.00 -14.34
C TYR A 160 15.48 19.38 -14.90
N GLN A 161 16.15 19.47 -16.03
CA GLN A 161 16.45 20.75 -16.70
C GLN A 161 15.16 21.48 -17.10
N ASP A 162 14.18 20.76 -17.64
CA ASP A 162 12.89 21.33 -17.99
C ASP A 162 12.15 21.88 -16.74
N TYR A 163 12.22 21.16 -15.62
CA TYR A 163 11.70 21.60 -14.31
C TYR A 163 12.42 22.87 -13.81
N LEU A 164 13.75 22.94 -13.91
CA LEU A 164 14.51 24.13 -13.48
C LEU A 164 14.21 25.36 -14.35
N ALA A 165 13.93 25.15 -15.63
CA ALA A 165 13.58 26.23 -16.55
C ALA A 165 12.17 26.78 -16.29
N ASP A 166 11.24 25.94 -15.89
CA ASP A 166 9.87 26.32 -15.55
C ASP A 166 9.30 25.38 -14.46
N PRO A 167 9.53 25.69 -13.17
CA PRO A 167 8.99 24.89 -12.08
C PRO A 167 7.45 24.88 -12.00
N SER A 168 6.79 25.83 -12.67
CA SER A 168 5.33 25.93 -12.71
C SER A 168 4.70 25.13 -13.85
N ASN A 169 5.51 24.44 -14.66
CA ASN A 169 5.04 23.70 -15.81
C ASN A 169 4.07 22.58 -15.42
N LYS A 170 2.81 22.76 -15.73
CA LYS A 170 1.73 21.81 -15.48
C LYS A 170 1.84 20.49 -16.27
N ARG A 171 2.74 20.40 -17.24
CA ARG A 171 3.00 19.17 -18.01
C ARG A 171 4.19 18.37 -17.50
N ASP A 172 4.48 18.48 -16.19
CA ASP A 172 5.53 17.68 -15.62
C ASP A 172 5.21 16.19 -15.76
N SER A 173 6.21 15.41 -16.16
CA SER A 173 6.06 13.96 -16.37
C SER A 173 6.60 13.12 -15.20
N LEU A 174 6.80 13.73 -14.04
CA LEU A 174 7.16 13.04 -12.80
C LEU A 174 5.96 12.95 -11.85
N PHE A 175 5.28 14.07 -11.60
CA PHE A 175 4.14 14.16 -10.68
C PHE A 175 2.78 14.17 -11.40
N PHE A 176 2.74 14.58 -12.68
CA PHE A 176 1.51 14.61 -13.49
C PHE A 176 0.38 15.43 -12.87
N GLU A 177 0.72 16.47 -12.09
CA GLU A 177 -0.22 17.32 -11.34
C GLU A 177 -1.03 16.53 -10.27
N ALA A 178 -0.56 15.36 -9.88
CA ALA A 178 -1.23 14.61 -8.81
C ALA A 178 -1.23 15.43 -7.51
N PRO A 179 -2.38 15.59 -6.85
CA PRO A 179 -2.48 16.38 -5.62
C PRO A 179 -1.88 15.67 -4.41
N CYS A 180 -1.68 14.36 -4.48
CA CYS A 180 -1.23 13.56 -3.36
C CYS A 180 -0.24 12.47 -3.80
N ILE A 181 0.75 12.21 -2.94
CA ILE A 181 1.64 11.05 -3.03
C ILE A 181 1.41 10.19 -1.78
N LEU A 182 1.24 8.89 -1.99
CA LEU A 182 1.22 7.89 -0.94
C LEU A 182 2.44 6.98 -1.10
N MET A 183 3.29 6.94 -0.08
CA MET A 183 4.50 6.14 -0.04
C MET A 183 4.35 4.98 0.94
N LEU A 184 4.82 3.81 0.56
CA LEU A 184 4.79 2.60 1.37
C LEU A 184 6.22 2.15 1.66
N CYS A 185 6.52 1.92 2.94
CA CYS A 185 7.78 1.39 3.44
C CYS A 185 7.52 0.07 4.18
N GLY A 186 8.37 -0.93 3.94
CA GLY A 186 8.24 -2.28 4.47
C GLY A 186 8.94 -3.29 3.57
N THR A 187 8.54 -4.56 3.62
CA THR A 187 9.02 -5.55 2.66
C THR A 187 8.39 -5.36 1.28
N GLU A 188 9.12 -5.72 0.21
CA GLU A 188 8.62 -5.55 -1.16
C GLU A 188 7.29 -6.27 -1.40
N THR A 189 7.16 -7.50 -0.89
CA THR A 189 5.93 -8.29 -1.05
C THR A 189 4.75 -7.64 -0.31
N SER A 190 4.93 -7.29 0.97
CA SER A 190 3.88 -6.66 1.76
C SER A 190 3.42 -5.33 1.16
N CYS A 191 4.39 -4.46 0.77
CA CYS A 191 4.08 -3.19 0.12
C CYS A 191 3.39 -3.39 -1.24
N GLY A 192 3.78 -4.42 -2.02
CA GLY A 192 3.15 -4.74 -3.30
C GLY A 192 1.68 -5.12 -3.16
N LEU A 193 1.38 -5.99 -2.20
CA LEU A 193 0.02 -6.41 -1.88
C LEU A 193 -0.82 -5.24 -1.34
N ALA A 194 -0.28 -4.47 -0.39
CA ALA A 194 -0.94 -3.30 0.17
C ALA A 194 -1.27 -2.25 -0.91
N ALA A 195 -0.32 -1.95 -1.78
CA ALA A 195 -0.52 -1.00 -2.87
C ALA A 195 -1.59 -1.47 -3.87
N SER A 196 -1.70 -2.78 -4.11
CA SER A 196 -2.76 -3.34 -4.97
C SER A 196 -4.16 -3.17 -4.34
N ASN A 197 -4.29 -3.39 -3.03
CA ASN A 197 -5.54 -3.15 -2.30
C ASN A 197 -5.91 -1.67 -2.31
N ILE A 198 -4.92 -0.78 -2.08
CA ILE A 198 -5.08 0.67 -2.15
C ILE A 198 -5.57 1.11 -3.53
N GLU A 199 -4.99 0.59 -4.62
CA GLU A 199 -5.40 0.93 -5.98
C GLU A 199 -6.85 0.48 -6.27
N LEU A 200 -7.27 -0.69 -5.77
CA LEU A 200 -8.65 -1.16 -5.89
C LEU A 200 -9.62 -0.26 -5.12
N MET A 201 -9.28 0.10 -3.89
CA MET A 201 -10.07 1.01 -3.06
C MET A 201 -10.14 2.40 -3.71
N ALA A 202 -9.03 2.94 -4.22
CA ALA A 202 -9.00 4.22 -4.91
C ALA A 202 -9.97 4.24 -6.10
N TYR A 203 -9.97 3.18 -6.92
CA TYR A 203 -10.90 3.06 -8.03
C TYR A 203 -12.37 3.08 -7.57
N SER A 204 -12.70 2.36 -6.49
CA SER A 204 -14.06 2.34 -5.91
C SER A 204 -14.49 3.71 -5.38
N LEU A 205 -13.54 4.56 -4.94
CA LEU A 205 -13.78 5.91 -4.46
C LEU A 205 -13.81 6.98 -5.55
N GLY A 206 -13.69 6.57 -6.84
CA GLY A 206 -13.59 7.48 -7.97
C GLY A 206 -12.24 8.20 -8.07
N LEU A 207 -11.23 7.68 -7.37
CA LEU A 207 -9.85 8.13 -7.45
C LEU A 207 -9.07 7.28 -8.46
N GLY A 208 -7.89 7.76 -8.83
CA GLY A 208 -6.96 7.02 -9.66
C GLY A 208 -5.55 7.04 -9.11
N CYS A 209 -4.80 5.98 -9.39
CA CYS A 209 -3.43 5.82 -8.96
C CYS A 209 -2.45 5.71 -10.13
N LEU A 210 -1.19 6.08 -9.86
CA LEU A 210 -0.04 5.77 -10.71
C LEU A 210 1.12 5.27 -9.84
N TYR A 211 1.59 4.07 -10.10
CA TYR A 211 2.84 3.57 -9.50
C TYR A 211 4.04 4.32 -10.08
N SER A 212 4.76 5.07 -9.25
CA SER A 212 5.89 5.90 -9.67
C SER A 212 7.23 5.33 -9.19
N GLY A 213 7.85 4.51 -10.05
CA GLY A 213 9.22 4.03 -9.81
C GLY A 213 10.28 5.14 -9.89
N PHE A 214 10.01 6.24 -10.57
CA PHE A 214 10.92 7.38 -10.66
C PHE A 214 10.97 8.15 -9.35
N ILE A 215 9.79 8.50 -8.79
CA ILE A 215 9.72 9.18 -7.48
C ILE A 215 10.31 8.28 -6.40
N ARG A 216 10.06 6.98 -6.41
CA ARG A 216 10.67 6.04 -5.46
C ARG A 216 12.20 6.15 -5.45
N ARG A 217 12.83 6.07 -6.62
CA ARG A 217 14.28 6.19 -6.74
C ARG A 217 14.78 7.57 -6.30
N ALA A 218 14.08 8.61 -6.71
CA ALA A 218 14.42 9.98 -6.38
C ALA A 218 14.40 10.25 -4.88
N VAL A 219 13.34 9.82 -4.17
CA VAL A 219 13.22 9.97 -2.72
C VAL A 219 14.32 9.19 -1.98
N ASN A 220 14.56 7.94 -2.38
CA ASN A 220 15.59 7.12 -1.72
C ASN A 220 17.01 7.66 -1.97
N ALA A 221 17.22 8.43 -3.02
CA ALA A 221 18.51 9.06 -3.34
C ALA A 221 18.67 10.51 -2.81
N SER A 222 17.62 11.09 -2.22
CA SER A 222 17.64 12.47 -1.70
C SER A 222 17.56 12.47 -0.17
N PRO A 223 18.68 12.74 0.54
CA PRO A 223 18.66 12.92 1.99
C PRO A 223 17.69 14.02 2.43
N GLU A 224 17.64 15.13 1.68
CA GLU A 224 16.79 16.28 1.98
C GLU A 224 15.29 15.91 1.88
N ALA A 225 14.91 15.18 0.82
CA ALA A 225 13.53 14.71 0.70
C ALA A 225 13.17 13.74 1.83
N ARG A 226 14.07 12.83 2.21
CA ARG A 226 13.89 11.89 3.31
C ARG A 226 13.72 12.59 4.65
N GLU A 227 14.49 13.62 4.91
CA GLU A 227 14.41 14.43 6.14
C GLU A 227 13.06 15.14 6.24
N VAL A 228 12.64 15.86 5.20
CA VAL A 228 11.33 16.56 5.16
C VAL A 228 10.17 15.60 5.32
N LEU A 229 10.30 14.37 4.80
CA LEU A 229 9.26 13.33 4.86
C LEU A 229 9.31 12.49 6.15
N GLY A 230 10.29 12.70 7.02
CA GLY A 230 10.47 11.89 8.23
C GLY A 230 10.85 10.43 7.96
N LEU A 231 11.47 10.16 6.83
CA LEU A 231 11.91 8.82 6.37
C LEU A 231 13.34 8.55 6.86
N THR A 232 13.53 8.30 8.16
CA THR A 232 14.88 8.21 8.74
C THR A 232 15.56 6.87 8.52
N GLU A 233 14.85 5.76 8.65
CA GLU A 233 15.47 4.42 8.70
C GLU A 233 15.01 3.45 7.60
N LYS A 234 13.83 3.65 7.00
CA LYS A 234 13.27 2.74 6.00
C LYS A 234 13.28 3.34 4.61
N ASP A 235 13.66 2.54 3.62
CA ASP A 235 13.50 2.92 2.23
C ASP A 235 12.04 2.86 1.79
N VAL A 236 11.70 3.79 0.91
CA VAL A 236 10.42 3.75 0.21
C VAL A 236 10.45 2.62 -0.81
N VAL A 237 9.50 1.70 -0.69
CA VAL A 237 9.37 0.53 -1.57
C VAL A 237 8.42 0.80 -2.71
N ILE A 238 7.28 1.43 -2.43
CA ILE A 238 6.28 1.80 -3.44
C ILE A 238 5.87 3.25 -3.26
N VAL A 239 5.68 3.93 -4.39
CA VAL A 239 5.07 5.25 -4.46
C VAL A 239 3.86 5.20 -5.36
N LEU A 240 2.74 5.69 -4.87
CA LEU A 240 1.51 5.92 -5.61
C LEU A 240 1.27 7.43 -5.71
N LEU A 241 1.09 7.95 -6.92
CA LEU A 241 0.41 9.23 -7.12
C LEU A 241 -1.08 8.97 -7.05
N VAL A 242 -1.81 9.81 -6.31
CA VAL A 242 -3.24 9.63 -6.03
C VAL A 242 -3.99 10.93 -6.27
N GLY A 243 -5.15 10.84 -6.91
CA GLY A 243 -6.01 11.99 -7.14
C GLY A 243 -7.22 11.66 -7.99
N TYR A 244 -8.04 12.66 -8.29
CA TYR A 244 -9.19 12.51 -9.16
C TYR A 244 -8.77 12.52 -10.62
N PRO A 245 -9.11 11.47 -11.41
CA PRO A 245 -8.82 11.46 -12.85
C PRO A 245 -9.47 12.64 -13.57
N ALA A 246 -8.69 13.33 -14.40
CA ALA A 246 -9.19 14.36 -15.33
C ALA A 246 -9.59 13.78 -16.70
N ILE A 247 -9.38 12.48 -16.89
CA ILE A 247 -9.73 11.74 -18.10
C ILE A 247 -10.58 10.52 -17.73
N SER A 248 -11.55 10.18 -18.54
CA SER A 248 -12.36 8.96 -18.43
C SER A 248 -11.90 7.92 -19.45
N TYR A 249 -12.06 6.66 -19.11
CA TYR A 249 -11.80 5.53 -20.00
C TYR A 249 -13.10 4.79 -20.32
N GLU A 250 -13.42 4.68 -21.60
CA GLU A 250 -14.65 4.04 -22.07
C GLU A 250 -14.60 2.50 -22.04
N ARG A 251 -13.39 1.94 -21.94
CA ARG A 251 -13.19 0.48 -21.94
C ARG A 251 -11.89 0.07 -21.27
N SER A 252 -11.79 -1.19 -20.88
CA SER A 252 -10.55 -1.76 -20.33
C SER A 252 -9.45 -1.84 -21.42
N ALA A 253 -8.20 -1.99 -20.97
CA ALA A 253 -7.08 -2.21 -21.88
C ALA A 253 -6.85 -3.70 -22.14
N PRO A 254 -6.37 -4.06 -23.34
CA PRO A 254 -6.00 -5.43 -23.64
C PRO A 254 -4.81 -5.92 -22.79
N ARG A 255 -4.76 -7.23 -22.61
CA ARG A 255 -3.63 -7.93 -21.97
C ARG A 255 -3.20 -9.07 -22.87
N LYS A 256 -1.93 -9.45 -22.79
CA LYS A 256 -1.43 -10.67 -23.41
C LYS A 256 -2.12 -11.89 -22.83
N THR A 257 -2.32 -12.93 -23.65
CA THR A 257 -2.80 -14.22 -23.16
C THR A 257 -1.82 -14.77 -22.13
N PRO A 258 -2.29 -15.21 -20.95
CA PRO A 258 -1.41 -15.79 -19.94
C PRO A 258 -0.82 -17.11 -20.42
N GLN A 259 0.42 -17.39 -20.04
CA GLN A 259 1.00 -18.71 -20.18
C GLN A 259 0.61 -19.53 -18.95
N ILE A 260 -0.15 -20.62 -19.17
CA ILE A 260 -0.65 -21.48 -18.09
C ILE A 260 -0.18 -22.91 -18.36
N ASN A 261 0.37 -23.53 -17.34
CA ASN A 261 0.75 -24.93 -17.38
C ASN A 261 -0.13 -25.72 -16.39
N TRP A 262 -1.12 -26.40 -16.92
CA TRP A 262 -1.99 -27.28 -16.16
C TRP A 262 -1.31 -28.66 -15.99
N ARG A 263 -1.10 -29.11 -14.74
CA ARG A 263 -0.49 -30.40 -14.40
C ARG A 263 -1.41 -31.19 -13.49
#